data_8cd7c336909ce47214e2fbb1ad28d7e9
#
_entry.id   8cd7c336909ce47214e2fbb1ad28d7e9
#
_cell.length_a   1.000
_cell.length_b   1.000
_cell.length_c   1.000
_cell.angle_alpha   90.00
_cell.angle_beta   90.00
_cell.angle_gamma   90.00
#
_symmetry.space_group_name_H-M   'P 1'
#
loop_
_entity.id
_entity.type
_entity.pdbx_description
1 polymer ?
#
loop_
_entity_poly.entity_id
_entity_poly.type
_entity_poly.pdbx_seq_one_letter_code
_entity_poly.pdbx_strand_id
1 'polypeptide(L)'
;MTGYARVMIYKFLDDDSGVVIAESTDAQSGSFMNHHFPASDIPKQARALYVRNRVRVIADVDYQPAPLRPFKEEFAALDLSDSTLRSVSPIHIQYLKNMGVGASASISIVRDGMLWGLIACHNPVPKQIPRSVQVAAQALASSLSRQIKGKTDAELYRERLRLRSQEDAVMSQLGTGKSLMVFFEKSGGELARLVSADGFAAIQGQDLYTFGKVPDKIDIRTIADHIRAPAAVQPMATHSLQTSFPAAAVYADLASGLLGVTMSTEVPTILLWFRAEHIEVVTWAGNPHKDIPADGSPLTPRTSFADWTEQVKGKSRPWTLAETEAAARIVRLMLDHRNNDRMRELNRELATTVKENEALMLQKDFLLKEVNHRVQNSLQLVSAFLRLQARSANDAQSKTHLDEAQKRLTAVALVHRRLYKDDSSEVIDLCRYLEDLCHDMMSNMDAGWAGYIELNLAPILVATDRAVNIGLILTELIINANKYAYGGNPGPLAIDLEQHRASLRLSVSDRGNGKAAETAAGYGFGSQMLAAIVERLGGHIDEEDNHPGLRTVVTAPIQDD
;
A
#
# COMPACT_ATOMS: atom_id res chain seq x y z
N MET A 1 23.30 -49.13 28.33
CA MET A 1 23.75 -49.40 26.95
C MET A 1 25.27 -49.25 26.80
N THR A 2 25.84 -48.07 27.04
CA THR A 2 27.28 -47.80 26.93
C THR A 2 28.08 -48.36 28.13
N GLY A 3 27.46 -48.46 29.32
CA GLY A 3 28.09 -48.85 30.58
C GLY A 3 29.13 -47.87 31.13
N TYR A 4 29.10 -46.60 30.65
CA TYR A 4 29.94 -45.53 31.18
C TYR A 4 29.42 -45.07 32.55
N ALA A 5 30.31 -44.67 33.41
CA ALA A 5 30.02 -44.22 34.78
C ALA A 5 29.16 -42.94 34.79
N ARG A 6 29.35 -42.05 33.82
CA ARG A 6 28.55 -40.83 33.63
C ARG A 6 28.11 -40.70 32.19
N VAL A 7 26.81 -40.38 31.96
CA VAL A 7 26.22 -40.06 30.65
C VAL A 7 25.43 -38.78 30.81
N MET A 8 25.75 -37.77 30.00
CA MET A 8 25.15 -36.42 30.05
C MET A 8 24.53 -36.06 28.73
N ILE A 9 23.40 -35.34 28.76
CA ILE A 9 22.87 -34.60 27.62
C ILE A 9 23.37 -33.16 27.77
N TYR A 10 24.33 -32.80 26.93
CA TYR A 10 24.93 -31.48 26.86
C TYR A 10 24.25 -30.71 25.73
N LYS A 11 23.62 -29.58 26.05
CA LYS A 11 22.93 -28.71 25.08
C LYS A 11 23.77 -27.47 24.81
N PHE A 12 23.96 -27.09 23.55
CA PHE A 12 24.55 -25.80 23.18
C PHE A 12 23.51 -24.69 23.30
N LEU A 13 23.93 -23.53 23.83
CA LEU A 13 23.14 -22.32 23.96
C LEU A 13 23.48 -21.31 22.85
N ASP A 14 22.69 -20.25 22.74
CA ASP A 14 22.83 -19.24 21.66
C ASP A 14 24.11 -18.40 21.76
N ASP A 15 24.68 -18.29 22.97
CA ASP A 15 25.96 -17.63 23.23
C ASP A 15 27.17 -18.56 23.01
N ASP A 16 26.96 -19.70 22.38
CA ASP A 16 27.95 -20.74 22.15
C ASP A 16 28.41 -21.48 23.42
N SER A 17 27.94 -21.15 24.59
CA SER A 17 28.16 -21.94 25.82
C SER A 17 27.33 -23.24 25.77
N GLY A 18 27.52 -24.11 26.71
CA GLY A 18 26.71 -25.31 26.84
C GLY A 18 26.29 -25.58 28.27
N VAL A 19 25.21 -26.35 28.41
CA VAL A 19 24.67 -26.73 29.72
C VAL A 19 24.29 -28.21 29.73
N VAL A 20 24.53 -28.88 30.85
CA VAL A 20 24.06 -30.25 31.06
C VAL A 20 22.61 -30.23 31.53
N ILE A 21 21.70 -30.71 30.65
CA ILE A 21 20.27 -30.68 30.90
C ILE A 21 19.68 -32.00 31.39
N ALA A 22 20.43 -33.07 31.28
CA ALA A 22 20.09 -34.37 31.83
C ALA A 22 21.36 -35.15 32.10
N GLU A 23 21.38 -35.94 33.15
CA GLU A 23 22.51 -36.73 33.55
C GLU A 23 22.08 -38.07 34.16
N SER A 24 22.88 -39.10 33.89
CA SER A 24 22.88 -40.36 34.64
C SER A 24 24.28 -40.68 35.08
N THR A 25 24.52 -40.74 36.36
CA THR A 25 25.85 -40.96 36.96
C THR A 25 25.80 -42.07 38.00
N ASP A 26 26.92 -42.76 38.21
CA ASP A 26 27.09 -43.65 39.33
C ASP A 26 27.32 -42.87 40.67
N ALA A 27 27.24 -43.59 41.78
CA ALA A 27 27.35 -42.97 43.10
C ALA A 27 28.74 -42.40 43.41
N GLN A 28 29.78 -42.74 42.63
CA GLN A 28 31.18 -42.34 42.85
C GLN A 28 31.59 -41.13 41.99
N SER A 29 30.85 -40.88 40.91
CA SER A 29 31.15 -39.78 39.99
C SER A 29 30.36 -38.54 40.38
N GLY A 30 31.02 -37.39 40.58
CA GLY A 30 30.35 -36.11 40.83
C GLY A 30 29.34 -35.75 39.73
N SER A 31 28.34 -34.94 40.04
CA SER A 31 27.31 -34.51 39.10
C SER A 31 27.68 -33.17 38.42
N PHE A 32 27.37 -33.06 37.11
CA PHE A 32 27.38 -31.81 36.34
C PHE A 32 25.99 -31.36 35.94
N MET A 33 24.96 -31.90 36.54
CA MET A 33 23.59 -31.50 36.24
C MET A 33 23.40 -29.98 36.41
N ASN A 34 22.85 -29.29 35.42
CA ASN A 34 22.67 -27.84 35.38
C ASN A 34 23.99 -27.00 35.38
N HIS A 35 25.16 -27.62 35.23
CA HIS A 35 26.41 -26.89 35.08
C HIS A 35 26.57 -26.37 33.67
N HIS A 36 27.02 -25.12 33.57
CA HIS A 36 27.38 -24.46 32.34
C HIS A 36 28.86 -24.64 32.02
N PHE A 37 29.18 -24.70 30.76
CA PHE A 37 30.52 -24.82 30.20
C PHE A 37 30.73 -23.70 29.18
N PRO A 38 31.82 -22.94 29.22
CA PRO A 38 32.02 -21.83 28.28
C PRO A 38 32.28 -22.32 26.85
N ALA A 39 32.03 -21.43 25.88
CA ALA A 39 32.24 -21.69 24.47
C ALA A 39 33.64 -22.15 24.09
N SER A 40 34.66 -21.74 24.91
CA SER A 40 36.07 -22.12 24.73
C SER A 40 36.33 -23.62 24.91
N ASP A 41 35.52 -24.34 25.70
CA ASP A 41 35.71 -25.77 25.96
C ASP A 41 35.44 -26.62 24.68
N ILE A 42 34.53 -26.17 23.81
CA ILE A 42 34.26 -26.82 22.51
C ILE A 42 34.27 -25.76 21.40
N PRO A 43 35.46 -25.44 20.85
CA PRO A 43 35.62 -24.40 19.82
C PRO A 43 34.82 -24.70 18.55
N LYS A 44 34.50 -23.66 17.77
CA LYS A 44 33.69 -23.76 16.52
C LYS A 44 34.22 -24.80 15.55
N GLN A 45 35.55 -24.95 15.42
CA GLN A 45 36.16 -25.97 14.55
C GLN A 45 35.82 -27.39 15.03
N ALA A 46 35.85 -27.64 16.33
CA ALA A 46 35.48 -28.94 16.90
C ALA A 46 33.98 -29.23 16.70
N ARG A 47 33.11 -28.23 16.82
CA ARG A 47 31.66 -28.37 16.57
C ARG A 47 31.37 -28.76 15.14
N ALA A 48 32.04 -28.18 14.14
CA ALA A 48 31.90 -28.56 12.74
C ALA A 48 32.24 -30.04 12.51
N LEU A 49 33.29 -30.54 13.20
CA LEU A 49 33.65 -31.95 13.16
C LEU A 49 32.64 -32.87 13.86
N TYR A 50 31.92 -32.42 14.89
CA TYR A 50 30.85 -33.16 15.53
C TYR A 50 29.62 -33.33 14.62
N VAL A 51 29.35 -32.40 13.73
CA VAL A 51 28.28 -32.55 12.72
C VAL A 51 28.64 -33.62 11.70
N ARG A 52 29.91 -33.67 11.25
CA ARG A 52 30.43 -34.66 10.27
C ARG A 52 30.59 -36.03 10.90
N ASN A 53 31.31 -36.12 12.02
CA ASN A 53 31.62 -37.35 12.76
C ASN A 53 30.71 -37.48 14.00
N ARG A 54 29.54 -38.07 13.77
CA ARG A 54 28.45 -38.11 14.76
C ARG A 54 28.75 -38.98 15.99
N VAL A 55 29.72 -39.89 15.93
CA VAL A 55 30.16 -40.71 17.09
C VAL A 55 31.67 -40.64 17.17
N ARG A 56 32.18 -40.27 18.33
CA ARG A 56 33.61 -40.18 18.62
C ARG A 56 33.88 -40.92 19.90
N VAL A 57 34.90 -41.75 19.91
CA VAL A 57 35.28 -42.58 21.06
C VAL A 57 36.78 -42.39 21.36
N ILE A 58 37.08 -42.12 22.59
CA ILE A 58 38.44 -42.12 23.17
C ILE A 58 38.41 -43.22 24.20
N ALA A 59 38.96 -44.38 23.83
CA ALA A 59 38.89 -45.55 24.67
C ALA A 59 39.85 -45.48 25.87
N ASP A 60 40.92 -44.74 25.74
CA ASP A 60 41.94 -44.52 26.77
C ASP A 60 42.58 -43.16 26.52
N VAL A 61 42.57 -42.28 27.50
CA VAL A 61 43.22 -40.96 27.40
C VAL A 61 44.73 -41.04 27.49
N ASP A 62 45.28 -42.16 27.94
CA ASP A 62 46.73 -42.42 28.04
C ASP A 62 47.28 -43.20 26.84
N TYR A 63 46.50 -43.40 25.79
CA TYR A 63 46.93 -44.09 24.57
C TYR A 63 48.14 -43.41 23.92
N GLN A 64 49.00 -44.21 23.28
CA GLN A 64 50.14 -43.72 22.49
C GLN A 64 49.69 -43.61 21.01
N PRO A 65 49.83 -42.42 20.37
CA PRO A 65 49.51 -42.27 18.95
C PRO A 65 50.34 -43.20 18.10
N ALA A 66 49.68 -44.01 17.26
CA ALA A 66 50.38 -44.83 16.28
C ALA A 66 50.87 -43.97 15.10
N PRO A 67 52.15 -44.10 14.66
CA PRO A 67 52.68 -43.36 13.52
C PRO A 67 52.07 -43.86 12.21
N LEU A 68 51.87 -42.93 11.26
CA LEU A 68 51.51 -43.30 9.89
C LEU A 68 52.71 -43.95 9.19
N ARG A 69 52.47 -45.09 8.50
CA ARG A 69 53.54 -45.84 7.77
C ARG A 69 53.13 -46.06 6.31
N PRO A 70 54.12 -46.00 5.37
CA PRO A 70 55.53 -45.59 5.54
C PRO A 70 55.61 -44.12 5.95
N PHE A 71 56.68 -43.75 6.67
CA PHE A 71 56.89 -42.35 7.06
C PHE A 71 57.16 -41.51 5.80
N LYS A 72 56.37 -40.44 5.56
CA LYS A 72 56.54 -39.44 4.52
C LYS A 72 56.23 -38.06 5.07
N GLU A 73 57.04 -37.06 4.68
CA GLU A 73 56.81 -35.67 5.12
C GLU A 73 55.41 -35.14 4.73
N GLU A 74 54.91 -35.58 3.56
CA GLU A 74 53.56 -35.23 3.10
C GLU A 74 52.44 -35.61 4.06
N PHE A 75 52.67 -36.63 4.93
CA PHE A 75 51.68 -37.07 5.91
C PHE A 75 51.53 -36.11 7.09
N ALA A 76 52.43 -35.16 7.29
CA ALA A 76 52.32 -34.12 8.31
C ALA A 76 51.15 -33.17 8.00
N ALA A 77 50.79 -32.99 6.72
CA ALA A 77 49.70 -32.15 6.26
C ALA A 77 48.41 -32.94 5.93
N LEU A 78 48.40 -34.27 6.14
CA LEU A 78 47.25 -35.11 5.79
C LEU A 78 46.05 -34.82 6.71
N ASP A 79 44.94 -34.40 6.10
CA ASP A 79 43.67 -34.21 6.79
C ASP A 79 43.01 -35.57 7.13
N LEU A 80 43.05 -35.95 8.39
CA LEU A 80 42.39 -37.14 8.94
C LEU A 80 41.04 -36.84 9.56
N SER A 81 40.45 -35.71 9.29
CA SER A 81 39.20 -35.28 9.92
C SER A 81 38.05 -36.28 9.76
N ASP A 82 38.00 -37.00 8.67
CA ASP A 82 36.97 -38.03 8.41
C ASP A 82 37.39 -39.47 8.79
N SER A 83 38.62 -39.64 9.28
CA SER A 83 39.10 -40.93 9.77
C SER A 83 38.60 -41.20 11.20
N THR A 84 38.05 -42.39 11.43
CA THR A 84 37.68 -42.84 12.80
C THR A 84 38.87 -43.30 13.64
N LEU A 85 40.03 -43.59 13.01
CA LEU A 85 41.25 -44.09 13.64
C LEU A 85 42.28 -42.99 13.84
N ARG A 86 41.91 -41.72 13.75
CA ARG A 86 42.83 -40.61 13.96
C ARG A 86 43.15 -40.37 15.43
N SER A 87 44.31 -39.78 15.70
CA SER A 87 44.66 -39.27 17.03
C SER A 87 43.78 -38.08 17.44
N VAL A 88 43.58 -37.92 18.71
CA VAL A 88 42.82 -36.82 19.33
C VAL A 88 43.79 -35.68 19.64
N SER A 89 43.28 -34.42 19.59
CA SER A 89 44.06 -33.26 19.97
C SER A 89 44.66 -33.42 21.39
N PRO A 90 45.97 -33.17 21.58
CA PRO A 90 46.60 -33.23 22.90
C PRO A 90 45.93 -32.32 23.92
N ILE A 91 45.43 -31.16 23.49
CA ILE A 91 44.67 -30.22 24.32
C ILE A 91 43.40 -30.88 24.86
N HIS A 92 42.67 -31.60 24.02
CA HIS A 92 41.44 -32.27 24.44
C HIS A 92 41.72 -33.49 25.33
N ILE A 93 42.79 -34.20 25.08
CA ILE A 93 43.25 -35.28 25.98
C ILE A 93 43.60 -34.72 27.37
N GLN A 94 44.35 -33.61 27.43
CA GLN A 94 44.70 -32.97 28.71
C GLN A 94 43.45 -32.43 29.43
N TYR A 95 42.49 -31.89 28.71
CA TYR A 95 41.20 -31.46 29.26
C TYR A 95 40.44 -32.63 29.94
N LEU A 96 40.36 -33.78 29.27
CA LEU A 96 39.74 -34.98 29.86
C LEU A 96 40.51 -35.49 31.10
N LYS A 97 41.84 -35.48 31.08
CA LYS A 97 42.66 -35.84 32.23
C LYS A 97 42.42 -34.92 33.40
N ASN A 98 42.36 -33.59 33.18
CA ASN A 98 42.04 -32.60 34.20
C ASN A 98 40.65 -32.80 34.82
N MET A 99 39.69 -33.33 34.01
CA MET A 99 38.35 -33.69 34.47
C MET A 99 38.27 -35.06 35.17
N GLY A 100 39.40 -35.79 35.28
CA GLY A 100 39.44 -37.14 35.86
C GLY A 100 38.80 -38.23 34.98
N VAL A 101 38.77 -38.02 33.66
CA VAL A 101 38.18 -38.94 32.71
C VAL A 101 39.26 -39.79 32.07
N GLY A 102 39.17 -41.15 32.20
CA GLY A 102 40.05 -42.10 31.54
C GLY A 102 39.57 -42.57 30.17
N ALA A 103 38.27 -42.53 29.93
CA ALA A 103 37.67 -42.80 28.61
C ALA A 103 36.48 -41.92 28.34
N SER A 104 36.30 -41.49 27.09
CA SER A 104 35.21 -40.61 26.68
C SER A 104 34.54 -41.10 25.39
N ALA A 105 33.21 -40.96 25.31
CA ALA A 105 32.49 -41.11 24.06
C ALA A 105 31.49 -39.96 23.89
N SER A 106 31.43 -39.39 22.69
CA SER A 106 30.48 -38.34 22.37
C SER A 106 29.64 -38.75 21.16
N ILE A 107 28.35 -38.62 21.30
CA ILE A 107 27.36 -38.90 20.24
C ILE A 107 26.62 -37.59 19.94
N SER A 108 26.68 -37.12 18.69
CA SER A 108 26.11 -35.85 18.30
C SER A 108 24.59 -35.89 18.15
N ILE A 109 23.90 -34.92 18.72
CA ILE A 109 22.50 -34.65 18.50
C ILE A 109 22.44 -33.51 17.47
N VAL A 110 22.17 -33.85 16.20
CA VAL A 110 22.13 -32.89 15.08
C VAL A 110 20.68 -32.60 14.71
N ARG A 111 20.29 -31.34 14.74
CA ARG A 111 18.96 -30.87 14.36
C ARG A 111 19.09 -29.87 13.21
N ASP A 112 18.35 -30.10 12.11
CA ASP A 112 18.32 -29.23 10.93
C ASP A 112 19.73 -28.87 10.39
N GLY A 113 20.67 -29.84 10.42
CA GLY A 113 22.05 -29.64 9.98
C GLY A 113 22.99 -28.99 10.99
N MET A 114 22.47 -28.52 12.13
CA MET A 114 23.26 -27.86 13.20
C MET A 114 23.43 -28.77 14.41
N LEU A 115 24.55 -28.62 15.10
CA LEU A 115 24.82 -29.33 16.34
C LEU A 115 23.98 -28.73 17.46
N TRP A 116 22.91 -29.41 17.86
CA TRP A 116 22.05 -29.01 18.96
C TRP A 116 22.67 -29.35 20.32
N GLY A 117 23.34 -30.51 20.39
CA GLY A 117 23.95 -30.98 21.63
C GLY A 117 24.72 -32.27 21.46
N LEU A 118 25.21 -32.79 22.56
CA LEU A 118 25.95 -34.04 22.62
C LEU A 118 25.38 -34.96 23.70
N ILE A 119 25.38 -36.26 23.44
CA ILE A 119 25.36 -37.27 24.49
C ILE A 119 26.82 -37.51 24.84
N ALA A 120 27.29 -36.95 25.95
CA ALA A 120 28.68 -37.07 26.44
C ALA A 120 28.73 -38.19 27.48
N CYS A 121 29.60 -39.18 27.24
CA CYS A 121 29.78 -40.32 28.12
C CYS A 121 31.21 -40.29 28.65
N HIS A 122 31.37 -40.34 29.97
CA HIS A 122 32.67 -40.32 30.65
C HIS A 122 32.85 -41.54 31.56
N ASN A 123 34.04 -42.06 31.58
CA ASN A 123 34.41 -43.18 32.46
C ASN A 123 35.77 -42.88 33.11
N PRO A 124 35.96 -43.15 34.41
CA PRO A 124 37.23 -42.86 35.10
C PRO A 124 38.38 -43.76 34.67
N VAL A 125 38.11 -44.92 34.13
CA VAL A 125 39.10 -45.88 33.64
C VAL A 125 38.93 -46.13 32.13
N PRO A 126 39.97 -46.61 31.44
CA PRO A 126 39.88 -46.94 30.01
C PRO A 126 38.71 -47.90 29.71
N LYS A 127 37.99 -47.62 28.63
CA LYS A 127 36.80 -48.35 28.23
C LYS A 127 36.55 -48.29 26.74
N GLN A 128 36.44 -49.44 26.11
CA GLN A 128 36.03 -49.56 24.71
C GLN A 128 34.53 -49.69 24.54
N ILE A 129 34.02 -49.15 23.47
CA ILE A 129 32.65 -49.33 23.04
C ILE A 129 32.63 -50.15 21.72
N PRO A 130 31.97 -51.32 21.67
CA PRO A 130 31.85 -52.10 20.46
C PRO A 130 31.18 -51.28 19.35
N ARG A 131 31.54 -51.52 18.09
CA ARG A 131 30.98 -50.80 16.93
C ARG A 131 29.46 -50.90 16.85
N SER A 132 28.87 -52.02 17.18
CA SER A 132 27.43 -52.23 17.26
C SER A 132 26.77 -51.25 18.24
N VAL A 133 27.37 -51.01 19.40
CA VAL A 133 26.87 -50.08 20.41
C VAL A 133 27.03 -48.63 19.94
N GLN A 134 28.10 -48.30 19.20
CA GLN A 134 28.28 -46.96 18.60
C GLN A 134 27.18 -46.65 17.58
N VAL A 135 26.87 -47.63 16.69
CA VAL A 135 25.79 -47.50 15.68
C VAL A 135 24.42 -47.36 16.35
N ALA A 136 24.14 -48.20 17.37
CA ALA A 136 22.90 -48.09 18.14
C ALA A 136 22.76 -46.75 18.87
N ALA A 137 23.86 -46.22 19.47
CA ALA A 137 23.85 -44.93 20.12
C ALA A 137 23.62 -43.78 19.12
N GLN A 138 24.16 -43.87 17.91
CA GLN A 138 23.89 -42.91 16.85
C GLN A 138 22.42 -42.94 16.40
N ALA A 139 21.85 -44.14 16.28
CA ALA A 139 20.43 -44.27 15.96
C ALA A 139 19.52 -43.67 17.03
N LEU A 140 19.85 -43.89 18.30
CA LEU A 140 19.16 -43.29 19.46
C LEU A 140 19.27 -41.76 19.43
N ALA A 141 20.47 -41.22 19.23
CA ALA A 141 20.67 -39.75 19.14
C ALA A 141 19.86 -39.13 17.97
N SER A 142 19.79 -39.84 16.84
CA SER A 142 18.98 -39.40 15.70
C SER A 142 17.48 -39.46 16.02
N SER A 143 17.02 -40.47 16.75
CA SER A 143 15.63 -40.56 17.23
C SER A 143 15.31 -39.46 18.25
N LEU A 144 16.20 -39.24 19.21
CA LEU A 144 16.08 -38.16 20.20
C LEU A 144 16.00 -36.79 19.51
N SER A 145 16.85 -36.53 18.51
CA SER A 145 16.82 -35.29 17.74
C SER A 145 15.47 -35.02 17.10
N ARG A 146 14.87 -36.05 16.46
CA ARG A 146 13.52 -35.96 15.88
C ARG A 146 12.43 -35.70 16.93
N GLN A 147 12.52 -36.36 18.09
CA GLN A 147 11.58 -36.16 19.19
C GLN A 147 11.67 -34.75 19.78
N ILE A 148 12.91 -34.25 20.01
CA ILE A 148 13.14 -32.88 20.47
C ILE A 148 12.51 -31.90 19.48
N LYS A 149 12.78 -32.08 18.17
CA LYS A 149 12.21 -31.19 17.13
C LYS A 149 10.68 -31.22 17.17
N GLY A 150 10.08 -32.40 17.11
CA GLY A 150 8.61 -32.53 17.12
C GLY A 150 7.96 -31.93 18.36
N LYS A 151 8.60 -32.08 19.52
CA LYS A 151 8.12 -31.50 20.78
C LYS A 151 8.24 -29.97 20.79
N THR A 152 9.38 -29.43 20.36
CA THR A 152 9.60 -27.98 20.25
C THR A 152 8.62 -27.36 19.27
N ASP A 153 8.40 -27.97 18.09
CA ASP A 153 7.47 -27.49 17.09
C ASP A 153 6.01 -27.52 17.61
N ALA A 154 5.62 -28.57 18.33
CA ALA A 154 4.30 -28.67 18.94
C ALA A 154 4.08 -27.65 20.06
N GLU A 155 5.10 -27.37 20.88
CA GLU A 155 5.05 -26.35 21.92
C GLU A 155 4.91 -24.96 21.32
N LEU A 156 5.71 -24.63 20.31
CA LEU A 156 5.62 -23.37 19.57
C LEU A 156 4.23 -23.18 18.92
N TYR A 157 3.69 -24.25 18.32
CA TYR A 157 2.35 -24.21 17.73
C TYR A 157 1.25 -23.95 18.77
N ARG A 158 1.30 -24.61 19.94
CA ARG A 158 0.36 -24.38 21.04
C ARG A 158 0.46 -22.96 21.58
N GLU A 159 1.68 -22.46 21.73
CA GLU A 159 1.92 -21.08 22.18
C GLU A 159 1.34 -20.08 21.19
N ARG A 160 1.56 -20.27 19.88
CA ARG A 160 0.98 -19.43 18.83
C ARG A 160 -0.55 -19.43 18.83
N LEU A 161 -1.17 -20.60 19.03
CA LEU A 161 -2.64 -20.68 19.13
C LEU A 161 -3.17 -19.94 20.34
N ARG A 162 -2.53 -20.10 21.50
CA ARG A 162 -2.89 -19.38 22.72
C ARG A 162 -2.80 -17.86 22.52
N LEU A 163 -1.68 -17.40 21.95
CA LEU A 163 -1.45 -15.98 21.68
C LEU A 163 -2.50 -15.41 20.71
N ARG A 164 -2.84 -16.13 19.63
CA ARG A 164 -3.89 -15.70 18.70
C ARG A 164 -5.25 -15.51 19.36
N SER A 165 -5.66 -16.46 20.20
CA SER A 165 -6.93 -16.33 20.94
C SER A 165 -6.92 -15.12 21.87
N GLN A 166 -5.79 -14.81 22.49
CA GLN A 166 -5.64 -13.62 23.34
C GLN A 166 -5.60 -12.33 22.51
N GLU A 167 -4.93 -12.33 21.35
CA GLU A 167 -4.94 -11.20 20.39
C GLU A 167 -6.36 -10.86 19.96
N ASP A 168 -7.16 -11.86 19.57
CA ASP A 168 -8.55 -11.67 19.16
C ASP A 168 -9.40 -11.08 20.31
N ALA A 169 -9.20 -11.56 21.53
CA ALA A 169 -9.89 -11.05 22.71
C ALA A 169 -9.55 -9.58 22.99
N VAL A 170 -8.26 -9.22 22.88
CA VAL A 170 -7.81 -7.83 23.06
C VAL A 170 -8.34 -6.94 21.94
N MET A 171 -8.25 -7.38 20.68
CA MET A 171 -8.71 -6.61 19.53
C MET A 171 -10.22 -6.40 19.49
N SER A 172 -11.01 -7.32 20.08
CA SER A 172 -12.46 -7.14 20.20
C SER A 172 -12.86 -5.91 21.02
N GLN A 173 -11.95 -5.40 21.85
CA GLN A 173 -12.17 -4.19 22.67
C GLN A 173 -11.86 -2.90 21.89
N LEU A 174 -11.23 -3.01 20.72
CA LEU A 174 -10.96 -1.87 19.84
C LEU A 174 -12.27 -1.46 19.14
N GLY A 175 -12.96 -0.50 19.70
CA GLY A 175 -14.24 -0.01 19.17
C GLY A 175 -14.07 0.93 17.99
N THR A 176 -15.04 0.92 17.08
CA THR A 176 -15.09 1.78 15.88
C THR A 176 -15.09 3.27 16.30
N GLY A 177 -14.21 4.07 15.68
CA GLY A 177 -14.17 5.53 15.91
C GLY A 177 -13.58 5.98 17.25
N LYS A 178 -13.03 5.06 18.06
CA LYS A 178 -12.37 5.42 19.33
C LYS A 178 -10.87 5.68 19.12
N SER A 179 -10.34 6.66 19.87
CA SER A 179 -8.90 6.91 19.90
C SER A 179 -8.14 5.67 20.39
N LEU A 180 -6.97 5.40 19.76
CA LEU A 180 -6.07 4.34 20.22
C LEU A 180 -5.64 4.52 21.68
N MET A 181 -5.54 5.75 22.18
CA MET A 181 -5.18 6.01 23.59
C MET A 181 -6.26 5.50 24.54
N VAL A 182 -7.54 5.66 24.21
CA VAL A 182 -8.66 5.11 25.00
C VAL A 182 -8.63 3.57 24.98
N PHE A 183 -8.23 2.97 23.86
CA PHE A 183 -8.02 1.53 23.78
C PHE A 183 -6.86 1.08 24.69
N PHE A 184 -5.72 1.77 24.67
CA PHE A 184 -4.58 1.44 25.55
C PHE A 184 -4.92 1.57 27.03
N GLU A 185 -5.72 2.57 27.43
CA GLU A 185 -6.20 2.72 28.81
C GLU A 185 -7.00 1.51 29.28
N LYS A 186 -7.83 0.94 28.41
CA LYS A 186 -8.65 -0.22 28.74
C LYS A 186 -7.89 -1.53 28.67
N SER A 187 -7.10 -1.71 27.64
CA SER A 187 -6.52 -2.99 27.24
C SER A 187 -5.02 -3.10 27.53
N GLY A 188 -4.37 -2.06 28.07
CA GLY A 188 -2.93 -2.04 28.34
C GLY A 188 -2.44 -3.19 29.22
N GLY A 189 -3.22 -3.57 30.23
CA GLY A 189 -2.92 -4.72 31.07
C GLY A 189 -3.01 -6.06 30.35
N GLU A 190 -3.90 -6.19 29.37
CA GLU A 190 -4.04 -7.38 28.55
C GLU A 190 -2.94 -7.43 27.50
N LEU A 191 -2.58 -6.28 26.90
CA LEU A 191 -1.44 -6.15 26.00
C LEU A 191 -0.12 -6.54 26.67
N ALA A 192 0.09 -6.13 27.93
CA ALA A 192 1.26 -6.56 28.71
C ALA A 192 1.26 -8.08 28.95
N ARG A 193 0.14 -8.64 29.39
CA ARG A 193 -0.02 -10.07 29.66
C ARG A 193 0.11 -10.93 28.41
N LEU A 194 -0.30 -10.43 27.25
CA LEU A 194 -0.20 -11.14 25.99
C LEU A 194 1.20 -11.68 25.73
N VAL A 195 2.21 -10.85 25.90
CA VAL A 195 3.61 -11.21 25.71
C VAL A 195 4.35 -11.42 27.05
N SER A 196 3.63 -11.67 28.14
CA SER A 196 4.17 -11.90 29.48
C SER A 196 5.17 -10.81 29.91
N ALA A 197 4.87 -9.55 29.62
CA ALA A 197 5.65 -8.39 30.04
C ALA A 197 5.22 -7.90 31.42
N ASP A 198 6.15 -7.31 32.17
CA ASP A 198 5.93 -6.71 33.48
C ASP A 198 5.31 -5.30 33.35
N GLY A 199 5.58 -4.63 32.22
CA GLY A 199 5.08 -3.31 31.89
C GLY A 199 4.83 -3.11 30.42
N PHE A 200 3.97 -2.13 30.12
CA PHE A 200 3.60 -1.72 28.76
C PHE A 200 3.54 -0.20 28.67
N ALA A 201 4.00 0.36 27.55
CA ALA A 201 3.81 1.76 27.22
C ALA A 201 3.41 1.92 25.74
N ALA A 202 2.56 2.93 25.47
CA ALA A 202 2.20 3.35 24.14
C ALA A 202 2.41 4.85 24.00
N ILE A 203 3.07 5.29 22.93
CA ILE A 203 3.36 6.69 22.63
C ILE A 203 2.75 7.03 21.28
N GLN A 204 1.96 8.12 21.25
CA GLN A 204 1.45 8.70 20.01
C GLN A 204 1.59 10.21 20.07
N GLY A 205 2.55 10.78 19.35
CA GLY A 205 2.87 12.20 19.43
C GLY A 205 3.29 12.61 20.85
N GLN A 206 2.50 13.48 21.48
CA GLN A 206 2.74 13.91 22.88
C GLN A 206 2.05 13.01 23.91
N ASP A 207 1.11 12.18 23.50
CA ASP A 207 0.37 11.31 24.40
C ASP A 207 1.21 10.09 24.78
N LEU A 208 1.18 9.75 26.04
CA LEU A 208 1.87 8.60 26.63
C LEU A 208 0.92 7.87 27.57
N TYR A 209 0.70 6.60 27.29
CA TYR A 209 0.03 5.67 28.18
C TYR A 209 1.02 4.66 28.76
N THR A 210 0.85 4.28 30.02
CA THR A 210 1.72 3.32 30.71
C THR A 210 0.90 2.37 31.58
N PHE A 211 1.36 1.12 31.68
CA PHE A 211 0.79 0.10 32.54
C PHE A 211 1.89 -0.77 33.17
N GLY A 212 1.73 -1.12 34.45
CA GLY A 212 2.63 -2.03 35.15
C GLY A 212 3.99 -1.40 35.51
N LYS A 213 5.04 -2.23 35.51
CA LYS A 213 6.39 -1.79 35.82
C LYS A 213 7.06 -1.20 34.58
N VAL A 214 7.24 0.10 34.57
CA VAL A 214 7.83 0.84 33.46
C VAL A 214 8.80 1.90 33.98
N PRO A 215 9.82 2.30 33.21
CA PRO A 215 10.67 3.46 33.50
C PRO A 215 9.85 4.76 33.62
N ASP A 216 10.48 5.84 34.01
CA ASP A 216 9.81 7.13 34.03
C ASP A 216 9.48 7.65 32.62
N LYS A 217 8.65 8.72 32.54
CA LYS A 217 8.13 9.22 31.27
C LYS A 217 9.24 9.75 30.34
N ILE A 218 10.32 10.26 30.87
CA ILE A 218 11.44 10.82 30.11
C ILE A 218 12.23 9.67 29.49
N ASP A 219 12.53 8.65 30.29
CA ASP A 219 13.27 7.47 29.85
C ASP A 219 12.49 6.68 28.80
N ILE A 220 11.17 6.50 28.99
CA ILE A 220 10.31 5.86 28.00
C ILE A 220 10.37 6.60 26.64
N ARG A 221 10.34 7.94 26.63
CA ARG A 221 10.47 8.72 25.40
C ARG A 221 11.84 8.56 24.74
N THR A 222 12.89 8.58 25.54
CA THR A 222 14.26 8.39 25.06
C THR A 222 14.46 7.00 24.46
N ILE A 223 13.92 5.96 25.10
CA ILE A 223 13.90 4.59 24.57
C ILE A 223 13.12 4.54 23.25
N ALA A 224 11.94 5.15 23.20
CA ALA A 224 11.11 5.19 22.00
C ALA A 224 11.83 5.86 20.82
N ASP A 225 12.52 6.97 21.04
CA ASP A 225 13.29 7.64 20.00
C ASP A 225 14.46 6.78 19.51
N HIS A 226 15.13 6.06 20.42
CA HIS A 226 16.21 5.14 20.07
C HIS A 226 15.75 4.00 19.15
N ILE A 227 14.56 3.44 19.40
CA ILE A 227 14.06 2.27 18.65
C ILE A 227 13.11 2.61 17.50
N ARG A 228 12.69 3.86 17.36
CA ARG A 228 11.66 4.29 16.38
C ARG A 228 11.91 3.78 14.97
N ALA A 229 13.12 3.97 14.44
CA ALA A 229 13.46 3.57 13.08
C ALA A 229 13.63 2.04 12.94
N PRO A 230 14.43 1.34 13.76
CA PRO A 230 14.57 -0.12 13.64
C PRO A 230 13.25 -0.85 13.91
N ALA A 231 12.44 -0.42 14.90
CA ALA A 231 11.16 -1.05 15.24
C ALA A 231 10.04 -0.80 14.21
N ALA A 232 10.24 0.08 13.23
CA ALA A 232 9.31 0.29 12.12
C ALA A 232 9.45 -0.77 11.02
N VAL A 233 10.63 -1.37 10.88
CA VAL A 233 10.90 -2.40 9.86
C VAL A 233 10.50 -3.78 10.38
N GLN A 234 10.88 -4.09 11.62
CA GLN A 234 10.57 -5.34 12.29
C GLN A 234 10.54 -5.13 13.81
N PRO A 235 9.84 -6.01 14.58
CA PRO A 235 9.88 -5.93 16.03
C PRO A 235 11.32 -5.94 16.56
N MET A 236 11.66 -4.97 17.39
CA MET A 236 12.96 -4.94 18.09
C MET A 236 12.81 -5.62 19.45
N ALA A 237 13.51 -6.71 19.64
CA ALA A 237 13.47 -7.47 20.89
C ALA A 237 14.88 -7.62 21.46
N THR A 238 15.05 -7.29 22.73
CA THR A 238 16.29 -7.53 23.49
C THR A 238 15.96 -7.96 24.91
N HIS A 239 16.77 -8.85 25.47
CA HIS A 239 16.69 -9.25 26.87
C HIS A 239 17.77 -8.56 27.76
N SER A 240 18.61 -7.71 27.13
CA SER A 240 19.61 -6.90 27.80
C SER A 240 19.69 -5.52 27.18
N LEU A 241 18.74 -4.65 27.54
CA LEU A 241 18.60 -3.31 26.96
C LEU A 241 19.86 -2.46 27.16
N GLN A 242 20.51 -2.56 28.33
CA GLN A 242 21.74 -1.84 28.65
C GLN A 242 22.91 -2.12 27.69
N THR A 243 22.90 -3.24 26.97
CA THR A 243 23.94 -3.58 25.99
C THR A 243 23.87 -2.70 24.75
N SER A 244 22.66 -2.39 24.27
CA SER A 244 22.44 -1.51 23.13
C SER A 244 22.17 -0.05 23.53
N PHE A 245 21.73 0.16 24.75
CA PHE A 245 21.39 1.47 25.32
C PHE A 245 21.94 1.59 26.77
N PRO A 246 23.20 1.97 26.97
CA PRO A 246 23.85 1.97 28.27
C PRO A 246 23.15 2.78 29.37
N ALA A 247 22.44 3.86 29.01
CA ALA A 247 21.64 4.65 29.94
C ALA A 247 20.56 3.81 30.68
N ALA A 248 20.12 2.69 30.09
CA ALA A 248 19.13 1.81 30.70
C ALA A 248 19.61 1.07 31.95
N ALA A 249 20.91 1.08 32.26
CA ALA A 249 21.45 0.45 33.45
C ALA A 249 20.86 1.00 34.77
N VAL A 250 20.39 2.26 34.76
CA VAL A 250 19.83 2.94 35.95
C VAL A 250 18.46 2.36 36.34
N TYR A 251 17.69 1.84 35.37
CA TYR A 251 16.37 1.25 35.60
C TYR A 251 16.27 -0.20 35.12
N ALA A 252 17.37 -0.93 35.25
CA ALA A 252 17.43 -2.34 34.87
C ALA A 252 16.39 -3.21 35.62
N ASP A 253 16.09 -2.86 36.89
CA ASP A 253 15.05 -3.47 37.70
C ASP A 253 13.62 -3.35 37.11
N LEU A 254 13.38 -2.39 36.20
CA LEU A 254 12.13 -2.16 35.54
C LEU A 254 12.14 -2.61 34.07
N ALA A 255 13.25 -2.42 33.35
CA ALA A 255 13.36 -2.55 31.90
C ALA A 255 14.69 -3.13 31.43
N SER A 256 15.10 -4.27 31.98
CA SER A 256 16.24 -5.05 31.44
C SER A 256 15.91 -5.66 30.07
N GLY A 257 14.66 -6.07 29.84
CA GLY A 257 14.16 -6.54 28.55
C GLY A 257 13.22 -5.53 27.89
N LEU A 258 13.37 -5.36 26.58
CA LEU A 258 12.54 -4.52 25.75
C LEU A 258 12.04 -5.28 24.51
N LEU A 259 10.75 -5.15 24.24
CA LEU A 259 10.14 -5.48 22.94
C LEU A 259 9.45 -4.21 22.43
N GLY A 260 9.84 -3.73 21.26
CA GLY A 260 9.30 -2.52 20.67
C GLY A 260 8.80 -2.74 19.25
N VAL A 261 7.68 -2.11 18.92
CA VAL A 261 7.10 -2.09 17.56
C VAL A 261 6.58 -0.70 17.25
N THR A 262 6.91 -0.19 16.08
CA THR A 262 6.41 1.10 15.59
C THR A 262 5.31 0.88 14.57
N MET A 263 4.14 1.44 14.82
CA MET A 263 3.04 1.50 13.87
C MET A 263 3.22 2.74 12.99
N SER A 264 3.50 2.55 11.69
CA SER A 264 3.66 3.65 10.74
C SER A 264 2.28 4.22 10.39
N THR A 265 2.00 5.42 10.90
CA THR A 265 0.78 6.22 10.65
C THR A 265 1.21 7.66 10.46
N GLU A 266 0.29 8.57 10.11
CA GLU A 266 0.56 10.02 10.02
C GLU A 266 1.23 10.55 11.30
N VAL A 267 0.76 10.07 12.46
CA VAL A 267 1.44 10.27 13.75
C VAL A 267 1.93 8.90 14.21
N PRO A 268 3.23 8.62 14.15
CA PRO A 268 3.76 7.31 14.55
C PRO A 268 3.35 6.93 15.96
N THR A 269 2.86 5.69 16.10
CA THR A 269 2.51 5.11 17.39
C THR A 269 3.55 4.05 17.73
N ILE A 270 4.22 4.18 18.86
CA ILE A 270 5.28 3.28 19.33
C ILE A 270 4.73 2.49 20.52
N LEU A 271 4.76 1.17 20.42
CA LEU A 271 4.38 0.27 21.49
C LEU A 271 5.63 -0.37 22.09
N LEU A 272 5.72 -0.36 23.40
CA LEU A 272 6.85 -0.83 24.19
C LEU A 272 6.35 -1.80 25.24
N TRP A 273 6.98 -2.97 25.32
CA TRP A 273 6.79 -3.94 26.38
C TRP A 273 8.09 -4.08 27.15
N PHE A 274 8.02 -4.03 28.47
CA PHE A 274 9.16 -4.07 29.37
C PHE A 274 9.13 -5.35 30.19
N ARG A 275 10.32 -5.93 30.40
CA ARG A 275 10.56 -6.98 31.37
C ARG A 275 11.60 -6.51 32.39
N ALA A 276 11.29 -6.69 33.64
CA ALA A 276 12.20 -6.47 34.76
C ALA A 276 13.42 -7.37 34.65
N GLU A 277 14.48 -7.01 35.38
CA GLU A 277 15.62 -7.86 35.57
C GLU A 277 15.21 -9.22 36.16
N HIS A 278 15.77 -10.27 35.58
CA HIS A 278 15.66 -11.64 36.12
C HIS A 278 17.04 -12.09 36.58
N ILE A 279 17.27 -12.07 37.90
CA ILE A 279 18.53 -12.50 38.46
C ILE A 279 18.60 -14.03 38.34
N GLU A 280 19.47 -14.52 37.47
CA GLU A 280 19.75 -15.93 37.30
C GLU A 280 21.07 -16.29 37.97
N VAL A 281 21.05 -17.37 38.75
CA VAL A 281 22.26 -17.93 39.36
C VAL A 281 22.74 -19.05 38.44
N VAL A 282 23.82 -18.79 37.71
CA VAL A 282 24.43 -19.76 36.79
C VAL A 282 25.60 -20.46 37.50
N THR A 283 25.54 -21.79 37.53
CA THR A 283 26.65 -22.61 38.05
C THR A 283 27.52 -23.07 36.89
N TRP A 284 28.75 -22.67 36.88
CA TRP A 284 29.77 -23.07 35.90
C TRP A 284 30.61 -24.23 36.42
N ALA A 285 30.98 -25.15 35.53
CA ALA A 285 32.00 -26.15 35.80
C ALA A 285 33.39 -25.49 35.71
N GLY A 286 33.80 -24.79 36.77
CA GLY A 286 35.00 -23.95 36.85
C GLY A 286 34.77 -22.50 36.39
N ASN A 287 35.66 -21.58 36.75
CA ASN A 287 35.57 -20.16 36.45
C ASN A 287 35.64 -19.90 34.93
N PRO A 288 34.57 -19.37 34.27
CA PRO A 288 34.54 -19.15 32.83
C PRO A 288 35.46 -18.02 32.34
N HIS A 289 35.90 -17.11 33.22
CA HIS A 289 36.67 -15.91 32.87
C HIS A 289 38.20 -16.08 33.05
N LYS A 290 38.67 -17.22 33.60
CA LYS A 290 40.06 -17.38 34.03
C LYS A 290 41.06 -17.80 32.94
N ASP A 291 40.60 -18.27 31.80
CA ASP A 291 41.42 -18.96 30.78
C ASP A 291 41.39 -18.31 29.41
N ILE A 292 41.25 -16.98 29.33
CA ILE A 292 41.45 -16.27 28.06
C ILE A 292 42.94 -16.00 27.93
N PRO A 293 43.69 -16.69 27.01
CA PRO A 293 45.11 -16.40 26.82
C PRO A 293 45.26 -14.96 26.35
N ALA A 294 46.18 -14.22 26.99
CA ALA A 294 46.67 -12.97 26.44
C ALA A 294 47.30 -13.25 25.05
N ASP A 295 47.15 -12.32 24.11
CA ASP A 295 47.54 -12.38 22.71
C ASP A 295 48.60 -13.41 22.29
N GLY A 296 48.16 -14.41 21.51
CA GLY A 296 49.07 -15.33 20.80
C GLY A 296 49.61 -16.52 21.60
N SER A 297 49.26 -16.70 22.89
CA SER A 297 49.63 -17.90 23.63
C SER A 297 48.81 -19.12 23.16
N PRO A 298 49.40 -20.34 23.16
CA PRO A 298 48.69 -21.56 22.81
C PRO A 298 47.52 -21.78 23.78
N LEU A 299 46.38 -22.26 23.24
CA LEU A 299 45.19 -22.63 24.01
C LEU A 299 45.62 -23.61 25.15
N THR A 300 45.44 -23.24 26.40
CA THR A 300 45.65 -24.11 27.53
C THR A 300 44.32 -24.76 27.94
N PRO A 301 44.30 -26.07 28.20
CA PRO A 301 43.08 -26.70 28.66
C PRO A 301 42.74 -26.25 30.07
N ARG A 302 41.45 -26.15 30.37
CA ARG A 302 40.96 -25.82 31.73
C ARG A 302 41.52 -26.77 32.78
N THR A 303 41.94 -26.23 33.89
CA THR A 303 42.61 -26.97 34.98
C THR A 303 41.68 -27.32 36.14
N SER A 304 40.56 -26.61 36.31
CA SER A 304 39.62 -26.82 37.42
C SER A 304 38.18 -26.87 36.94
N PHE A 305 37.42 -27.83 37.46
CA PHE A 305 35.99 -28.04 37.22
C PHE A 305 35.17 -27.88 38.51
N ALA A 306 35.73 -27.24 39.52
CA ALA A 306 35.03 -26.94 40.77
C ALA A 306 33.88 -25.96 40.52
N ASP A 307 32.78 -26.13 41.24
CA ASP A 307 31.60 -25.27 41.12
C ASP A 307 31.95 -23.80 41.28
N TRP A 308 31.57 -22.99 40.29
CA TRP A 308 31.72 -21.55 40.32
C TRP A 308 30.36 -20.89 39.98
N THR A 309 29.89 -20.04 40.89
CA THR A 309 28.55 -19.48 40.80
C THR A 309 28.64 -18.02 40.39
N GLU A 310 27.89 -17.67 39.36
CA GLU A 310 27.78 -16.31 38.84
C GLU A 310 26.33 -15.83 38.92
N GLN A 311 26.14 -14.63 39.45
CA GLN A 311 24.85 -13.94 39.35
C GLN A 311 24.83 -13.11 38.09
N VAL A 312 24.04 -13.53 37.12
CA VAL A 312 23.83 -12.77 35.90
C VAL A 312 22.81 -11.67 36.19
N LYS A 313 23.26 -10.40 36.06
CA LYS A 313 22.46 -9.20 36.28
C LYS A 313 22.27 -8.43 34.98
N GLY A 314 21.30 -7.51 34.94
CA GLY A 314 21.03 -6.66 33.79
C GLY A 314 20.41 -7.39 32.60
N LYS A 315 19.86 -8.59 32.83
CA LYS A 315 19.14 -9.37 31.80
C LYS A 315 17.73 -9.72 32.28
N SER A 316 16.80 -9.74 31.36
CA SER A 316 15.46 -10.28 31.59
C SER A 316 15.33 -11.68 31.00
N ARG A 317 14.21 -12.34 31.24
CA ARG A 317 13.80 -13.52 30.47
C ARG A 317 13.78 -13.19 28.97
N PRO A 318 14.38 -14.00 28.09
CA PRO A 318 14.36 -13.77 26.64
C PRO A 318 12.94 -13.73 26.08
N TRP A 319 12.72 -12.93 25.03
CA TRP A 319 11.48 -12.93 24.26
C TRP A 319 11.42 -14.15 23.35
N THR A 320 10.29 -14.86 23.34
CA THR A 320 10.10 -15.97 22.42
C THR A 320 9.76 -15.46 21.01
N LEU A 321 10.03 -16.27 20.00
CA LEU A 321 9.62 -15.94 18.62
C LEU A 321 8.10 -15.73 18.53
N ALA A 322 7.32 -16.54 19.24
CA ALA A 322 5.87 -16.42 19.26
C ALA A 322 5.40 -15.09 19.88
N GLU A 323 6.05 -14.61 20.93
CA GLU A 323 5.75 -13.33 21.58
C GLU A 323 6.09 -12.14 20.65
N THR A 324 7.24 -12.17 19.97
CA THR A 324 7.61 -11.12 19.00
C THR A 324 6.69 -11.09 17.79
N GLU A 325 6.31 -12.25 17.28
CA GLU A 325 5.30 -12.37 16.22
C GLU A 325 3.91 -11.86 16.66
N ALA A 326 3.52 -12.12 17.91
CA ALA A 326 2.26 -11.64 18.48
C ALA A 326 2.23 -10.10 18.58
N ALA A 327 3.31 -9.48 19.05
CA ALA A 327 3.45 -8.03 19.11
C ALA A 327 3.33 -7.39 17.71
N ALA A 328 3.99 -7.97 16.70
CA ALA A 328 3.88 -7.51 15.32
C ALA A 328 2.46 -7.65 14.76
N ARG A 329 1.78 -8.76 15.06
CA ARG A 329 0.41 -9.00 14.59
C ARG A 329 -0.59 -8.04 15.22
N ILE A 330 -0.49 -7.78 16.53
CA ILE A 330 -1.41 -6.84 17.21
C ILE A 330 -1.30 -5.45 16.59
N VAL A 331 -0.08 -4.98 16.29
CA VAL A 331 0.14 -3.69 15.62
C VAL A 331 -0.48 -3.67 14.22
N ARG A 332 -0.32 -4.76 13.46
CA ARG A 332 -0.93 -4.89 12.14
C ARG A 332 -2.46 -4.86 12.21
N LEU A 333 -3.05 -5.61 13.13
CA LEU A 333 -4.50 -5.63 13.33
C LEU A 333 -5.05 -4.26 13.74
N MET A 334 -4.34 -3.51 14.58
CA MET A 334 -4.69 -2.13 14.93
C MET A 334 -4.65 -1.21 13.71
N LEU A 335 -3.62 -1.35 12.87
CA LEU A 335 -3.46 -0.56 11.65
C LEU A 335 -4.59 -0.86 10.66
N ASP A 336 -4.90 -2.14 10.45
CA ASP A 336 -5.98 -2.58 9.58
C ASP A 336 -7.35 -2.07 10.07
N HIS A 337 -7.59 -2.13 11.37
CA HIS A 337 -8.81 -1.59 11.97
C HIS A 337 -8.94 -0.08 11.73
N ARG A 338 -7.88 0.68 11.99
CA ARG A 338 -7.84 2.13 11.76
C ARG A 338 -8.06 2.50 10.28
N ASN A 339 -7.42 1.78 9.37
CA ASN A 339 -7.59 1.98 7.93
C ASN A 339 -9.04 1.70 7.49
N ASN A 340 -9.64 0.63 8.02
CA ASN A 340 -11.04 0.30 7.74
C ASN A 340 -12.01 1.37 8.29
N ASP A 341 -11.76 1.90 9.48
CA ASP A 341 -12.59 2.97 10.04
C ASP A 341 -12.46 4.26 9.21
N ARG A 342 -11.24 4.63 8.82
CA ARG A 342 -11.01 5.80 7.96
C ARG A 342 -11.70 5.63 6.59
N MET A 343 -11.62 4.45 6.01
CA MET A 343 -12.30 4.14 4.75
C MET A 343 -13.84 4.25 4.88
N ARG A 344 -14.40 3.77 5.99
CA ARG A 344 -15.85 3.90 6.26
C ARG A 344 -16.27 5.36 6.41
N GLU A 345 -15.47 6.17 7.08
CA GLU A 345 -15.71 7.61 7.23
C GLU A 345 -15.71 8.32 5.87
N LEU A 346 -14.66 8.11 5.07
CA LEU A 346 -14.55 8.67 3.72
C LEU A 346 -15.71 8.25 2.81
N ASN A 347 -16.13 7.00 2.89
CA ASN A 347 -17.28 6.51 2.10
C ASN A 347 -18.59 7.20 2.53
N ARG A 348 -18.78 7.51 3.82
CA ARG A 348 -19.94 8.27 4.29
C ARG A 348 -19.91 9.72 3.78
N GLU A 349 -18.76 10.38 3.89
CA GLU A 349 -18.58 11.74 3.36
C GLU A 349 -18.84 11.79 1.85
N LEU A 350 -18.27 10.83 1.10
CA LEU A 350 -18.48 10.72 -0.35
C LEU A 350 -19.96 10.53 -0.70
N ALA A 351 -20.66 9.63 0.00
CA ALA A 351 -22.09 9.39 -0.24
C ALA A 351 -22.95 10.63 0.04
N THR A 352 -22.58 11.44 1.04
CA THR A 352 -23.26 12.71 1.33
C THR A 352 -23.01 13.73 0.19
N THR A 353 -21.75 13.89 -0.23
CA THR A 353 -21.37 14.81 -1.31
C THR A 353 -22.04 14.44 -2.65
N VAL A 354 -22.13 13.14 -2.96
CA VAL A 354 -22.81 12.66 -4.17
C VAL A 354 -24.29 13.06 -4.14
N LYS A 355 -25.00 12.84 -3.03
CA LYS A 355 -26.40 13.24 -2.88
C LYS A 355 -26.62 14.75 -3.01
N GLU A 356 -25.73 15.56 -2.44
CA GLU A 356 -25.78 17.01 -2.57
C GLU A 356 -25.59 17.46 -4.02
N ASN A 357 -24.61 16.86 -4.71
CA ASN A 357 -24.36 17.14 -6.13
C ASN A 357 -25.54 16.74 -7.03
N GLU A 358 -26.16 15.58 -6.78
CA GLU A 358 -27.37 15.15 -7.50
C GLU A 358 -28.52 16.15 -7.31
N ALA A 359 -28.74 16.62 -6.08
CA ALA A 359 -29.75 17.61 -5.78
C ALA A 359 -29.48 18.94 -6.50
N LEU A 360 -28.24 19.41 -6.52
CA LEU A 360 -27.83 20.61 -7.22
C LEU A 360 -27.99 20.48 -8.75
N MET A 361 -27.69 19.32 -9.32
CA MET A 361 -27.91 19.05 -10.75
C MET A 361 -29.41 19.14 -11.11
N LEU A 362 -30.27 18.49 -10.32
CA LEU A 362 -31.73 18.57 -10.53
C LEU A 362 -32.24 20.02 -10.42
N GLN A 363 -31.72 20.79 -9.46
CA GLN A 363 -32.07 22.20 -9.33
C GLN A 363 -31.60 23.03 -10.52
N LYS A 364 -30.37 22.79 -11.01
CA LYS A 364 -29.84 23.43 -12.22
C LYS A 364 -30.73 23.16 -13.43
N ASP A 365 -31.11 21.90 -13.66
CA ASP A 365 -31.95 21.50 -14.78
C ASP A 365 -33.34 22.15 -14.72
N PHE A 366 -33.93 22.20 -13.52
CA PHE A 366 -35.19 22.90 -13.30
C PHE A 366 -35.08 24.39 -13.64
N LEU A 367 -34.03 25.07 -13.18
CA LEU A 367 -33.81 26.49 -13.47
C LEU A 367 -33.58 26.75 -14.95
N LEU A 368 -32.85 25.91 -15.66
CA LEU A 368 -32.66 26.04 -17.10
C LEU A 368 -33.99 25.90 -17.87
N LYS A 369 -34.82 24.95 -17.49
CA LYS A 369 -36.17 24.80 -18.07
C LYS A 369 -37.04 26.05 -17.83
N GLU A 370 -37.02 26.60 -16.61
CA GLU A 370 -37.78 27.82 -16.30
C GLU A 370 -37.27 29.03 -17.08
N VAL A 371 -35.92 29.20 -17.21
CA VAL A 371 -35.36 30.28 -18.04
C VAL A 371 -35.80 30.17 -19.49
N ASN A 372 -35.75 28.96 -20.07
CA ASN A 372 -36.18 28.72 -21.44
C ASN A 372 -37.67 29.05 -21.66
N HIS A 373 -38.53 28.64 -20.72
CA HIS A 373 -39.95 29.01 -20.74
C HIS A 373 -40.19 30.51 -20.68
N ARG A 374 -39.42 31.23 -19.83
CA ARG A 374 -39.52 32.69 -19.73
C ARG A 374 -39.06 33.40 -20.98
N VAL A 375 -37.97 32.94 -21.62
CA VAL A 375 -37.51 33.47 -22.91
C VAL A 375 -38.57 33.31 -24.00
N GLN A 376 -39.17 32.11 -24.10
CA GLN A 376 -40.26 31.86 -25.05
C GLN A 376 -41.46 32.78 -24.82
N ASN A 377 -41.89 32.95 -23.55
CA ASN A 377 -42.97 33.84 -23.19
C ASN A 377 -42.66 35.31 -23.55
N SER A 378 -41.42 35.77 -23.29
CA SER A 378 -40.98 37.12 -23.62
C SER A 378 -41.01 37.36 -25.13
N LEU A 379 -40.53 36.39 -25.95
CA LEU A 379 -40.57 36.48 -27.41
C LEU A 379 -42.02 36.54 -27.94
N GLN A 380 -42.93 35.76 -27.33
CA GLN A 380 -44.37 35.82 -27.70
C GLN A 380 -44.99 37.18 -27.38
N LEU A 381 -44.70 37.76 -26.20
CA LEU A 381 -45.19 39.08 -25.79
C LEU A 381 -44.68 40.20 -26.74
N VAL A 382 -43.38 40.18 -27.07
CA VAL A 382 -42.78 41.15 -28.00
C VAL A 382 -43.42 41.00 -29.41
N SER A 383 -43.64 39.77 -29.85
CA SER A 383 -44.30 39.51 -31.14
C SER A 383 -45.77 40.03 -31.18
N ALA A 384 -46.49 39.82 -30.08
CA ALA A 384 -47.86 40.35 -29.96
C ALA A 384 -47.86 41.89 -29.93
N PHE A 385 -46.90 42.52 -29.23
CA PHE A 385 -46.75 43.96 -29.18
C PHE A 385 -46.44 44.57 -30.57
N LEU A 386 -45.50 44.00 -31.32
CA LEU A 386 -45.17 44.42 -32.69
C LEU A 386 -46.37 44.32 -33.59
N ARG A 387 -47.19 43.26 -33.47
CA ARG A 387 -48.43 43.06 -34.25
C ARG A 387 -49.47 44.12 -33.93
N LEU A 388 -49.62 44.52 -32.69
CA LEU A 388 -50.53 45.61 -32.31
C LEU A 388 -50.04 46.96 -32.86
N GLN A 389 -48.70 47.25 -32.77
CA GLN A 389 -48.13 48.46 -33.32
C GLN A 389 -48.29 48.53 -34.86
N ALA A 390 -48.10 47.44 -35.61
CA ALA A 390 -48.30 47.36 -37.05
C ALA A 390 -49.72 47.65 -37.44
N ARG A 391 -50.70 47.18 -36.60
CA ARG A 391 -52.15 47.52 -36.86
C ARG A 391 -52.49 48.97 -36.55
N SER A 392 -51.79 49.63 -35.67
CA SER A 392 -52.04 51.03 -35.29
C SER A 392 -51.22 52.03 -36.10
N ALA A 393 -50.30 51.60 -36.93
CA ALA A 393 -49.47 52.46 -37.77
C ALA A 393 -50.28 53.10 -38.86
N ASN A 394 -50.20 54.45 -38.95
CA ASN A 394 -51.00 55.24 -39.92
C ASN A 394 -50.28 55.42 -41.26
N ASP A 395 -49.02 55.09 -41.35
CA ASP A 395 -48.25 55.22 -42.59
C ASP A 395 -47.83 53.81 -43.11
N ALA A 396 -47.82 53.63 -44.42
CA ALA A 396 -47.53 52.35 -45.06
C ALA A 396 -46.07 51.92 -44.84
N GLN A 397 -45.13 52.81 -44.69
CA GLN A 397 -43.71 52.52 -44.49
C GLN A 397 -43.43 51.98 -43.08
N SER A 398 -44.01 52.62 -42.09
CA SER A 398 -43.90 52.16 -40.68
C SER A 398 -44.57 50.77 -40.52
N LYS A 399 -45.66 50.53 -41.14
CA LYS A 399 -46.32 49.23 -41.12
C LYS A 399 -45.44 48.13 -41.73
N THR A 400 -44.83 48.40 -42.88
CA THR A 400 -43.93 47.45 -43.55
C THR A 400 -42.73 47.11 -42.65
N HIS A 401 -42.12 48.13 -42.02
CA HIS A 401 -40.98 47.90 -41.12
C HIS A 401 -41.33 47.06 -39.84
N LEU A 402 -42.50 47.31 -39.26
CA LEU A 402 -43.03 46.55 -38.14
C LEU A 402 -43.38 45.11 -38.52
N ASP A 403 -43.94 44.86 -39.68
CA ASP A 403 -44.21 43.51 -40.19
C ASP A 403 -42.92 42.74 -40.48
N GLU A 404 -41.87 43.41 -40.99
CA GLU A 404 -40.52 42.82 -41.12
C GLU A 404 -39.90 42.45 -39.78
N ALA A 405 -39.94 43.38 -38.80
CA ALA A 405 -39.43 43.12 -37.45
C ALA A 405 -40.17 41.92 -36.80
N GLN A 406 -41.50 41.81 -37.01
CA GLN A 406 -42.28 40.69 -36.51
C GLN A 406 -41.89 39.35 -37.17
N LYS A 407 -41.67 39.32 -38.50
CA LYS A 407 -41.21 38.10 -39.19
C LYS A 407 -39.88 37.63 -38.65
N ARG A 408 -38.91 38.53 -38.43
CA ARG A 408 -37.60 38.23 -37.84
C ARG A 408 -37.70 37.72 -36.40
N LEU A 409 -38.53 38.35 -35.57
CA LEU A 409 -38.74 37.90 -34.19
C LEU A 409 -39.36 36.49 -34.14
N THR A 410 -40.30 36.21 -35.07
CA THR A 410 -40.90 34.89 -35.20
C THR A 410 -39.87 33.83 -35.59
N ALA A 411 -38.91 34.17 -36.47
CA ALA A 411 -37.81 33.30 -36.84
C ALA A 411 -36.86 33.03 -35.67
N VAL A 412 -36.50 34.07 -34.91
CA VAL A 412 -35.68 33.91 -33.67
C VAL A 412 -36.40 32.99 -32.67
N ALA A 413 -37.70 33.18 -32.46
CA ALA A 413 -38.51 32.34 -31.58
C ALA A 413 -38.57 30.88 -32.03
N LEU A 414 -38.61 30.63 -33.36
CA LEU A 414 -38.59 29.30 -33.94
C LEU A 414 -37.26 28.60 -33.71
N VAL A 415 -36.13 29.30 -33.98
CA VAL A 415 -34.77 28.82 -33.72
C VAL A 415 -34.62 28.46 -32.26
N HIS A 416 -34.99 29.36 -31.35
CA HIS A 416 -34.90 29.12 -29.92
C HIS A 416 -35.74 27.92 -29.47
N ARG A 417 -36.95 27.76 -29.97
CA ARG A 417 -37.85 26.64 -29.65
C ARG A 417 -37.29 25.29 -30.08
N ARG A 418 -36.68 25.22 -31.26
CA ARG A 418 -36.11 23.97 -31.79
C ARG A 418 -34.91 23.50 -31.02
N LEU A 419 -34.01 24.41 -30.67
CA LEU A 419 -32.76 24.08 -29.98
C LEU A 419 -32.94 23.67 -28.53
N TYR A 420 -33.92 24.22 -27.84
CA TYR A 420 -34.17 23.95 -26.42
C TYR A 420 -35.34 22.97 -26.18
N LYS A 421 -35.83 22.27 -27.23
CA LYS A 421 -36.86 21.25 -27.11
C LYS A 421 -36.30 19.87 -26.75
N ASP A 422 -35.09 19.53 -27.21
CA ASP A 422 -34.38 18.30 -26.89
C ASP A 422 -33.38 18.58 -25.77
N ASP A 423 -33.71 18.12 -24.57
CA ASP A 423 -32.99 18.27 -23.32
C ASP A 423 -31.62 17.56 -23.41
N SER A 424 -30.48 18.25 -23.57
CA SER A 424 -29.17 17.72 -23.19
C SER A 424 -28.02 17.56 -24.19
N SER A 425 -28.04 18.19 -25.37
CA SER A 425 -26.83 18.09 -26.21
C SER A 425 -26.09 19.43 -26.29
N GLU A 426 -24.86 19.49 -25.74
CA GLU A 426 -23.95 20.63 -25.97
C GLU A 426 -23.53 20.75 -27.44
N VAL A 427 -23.75 19.69 -28.23
CA VAL A 427 -23.38 19.58 -29.63
C VAL A 427 -24.59 19.16 -30.44
N ILE A 428 -24.87 19.85 -31.55
CA ILE A 428 -26.04 19.68 -32.42
C ILE A 428 -25.58 19.26 -33.81
N ASP A 429 -26.30 18.33 -34.41
CA ASP A 429 -26.22 18.03 -35.84
C ASP A 429 -26.86 19.17 -36.62
N LEU A 430 -26.02 20.00 -37.25
CA LEU A 430 -26.41 21.20 -37.98
C LEU A 430 -27.25 20.86 -39.21
N CYS A 431 -26.99 19.76 -39.92
CA CYS A 431 -27.76 19.31 -41.07
C CYS A 431 -29.22 19.12 -40.68
N ARG A 432 -29.47 18.27 -39.69
CA ARG A 432 -30.84 17.97 -39.24
C ARG A 432 -31.57 19.21 -38.70
N TYR A 433 -30.83 20.04 -37.97
CA TYR A 433 -31.37 21.29 -37.42
C TYR A 433 -31.80 22.27 -38.53
N LEU A 434 -30.97 22.48 -39.58
CA LEU A 434 -31.29 23.39 -40.70
C LEU A 434 -32.38 22.83 -41.60
N GLU A 435 -32.45 21.49 -41.82
CA GLU A 435 -33.57 20.84 -42.51
C GLU A 435 -34.91 21.14 -41.82
N ASP A 436 -34.97 20.91 -40.51
CA ASP A 436 -36.16 21.17 -39.71
C ASP A 436 -36.54 22.65 -39.70
N LEU A 437 -35.54 23.55 -39.61
CA LEU A 437 -35.76 24.99 -39.66
C LEU A 437 -36.32 25.44 -41.00
N CYS A 438 -35.79 24.97 -42.13
CA CYS A 438 -36.31 25.23 -43.46
C CYS A 438 -37.75 24.74 -43.63
N HIS A 439 -38.04 23.53 -43.16
CA HIS A 439 -39.38 22.95 -43.22
C HIS A 439 -40.40 23.79 -42.42
N ASP A 440 -40.06 24.24 -41.23
CA ASP A 440 -40.92 25.12 -40.43
C ASP A 440 -41.09 26.50 -41.05
N MET A 441 -40.05 27.06 -41.67
CA MET A 441 -40.15 28.33 -42.41
C MET A 441 -41.05 28.22 -43.59
N MET A 442 -40.90 27.16 -44.40
CA MET A 442 -41.77 26.90 -45.55
C MET A 442 -43.27 26.77 -45.19
N SER A 443 -43.52 26.10 -44.04
CA SER A 443 -44.91 25.95 -43.54
C SER A 443 -45.54 27.28 -43.09
N ASN A 444 -44.74 28.30 -42.80
CA ASN A 444 -45.16 29.63 -42.38
C ASN A 444 -45.12 30.68 -43.51
N MET A 445 -44.62 30.33 -44.70
CA MET A 445 -44.65 31.11 -45.91
C MET A 445 -45.85 30.64 -46.74
N ASP A 446 -46.25 31.40 -47.83
CA ASP A 446 -47.38 31.02 -48.69
C ASP A 446 -47.20 29.61 -49.27
N ALA A 447 -48.29 28.87 -49.43
CA ALA A 447 -48.34 27.43 -49.72
C ALA A 447 -47.62 26.98 -51.04
N GLY A 448 -46.96 27.86 -51.75
CA GLY A 448 -46.22 27.58 -52.97
C GLY A 448 -44.73 27.30 -52.82
N TRP A 449 -44.08 27.57 -51.63
CA TRP A 449 -42.65 27.49 -51.47
C TRP A 449 -42.12 26.06 -51.34
N ALA A 450 -42.89 25.09 -50.89
CA ALA A 450 -42.46 23.73 -50.58
C ALA A 450 -41.82 22.94 -51.75
N GLY A 451 -42.02 23.36 -52.99
CA GLY A 451 -41.43 22.72 -54.17
C GLY A 451 -40.28 23.47 -54.82
N TYR A 452 -39.86 24.59 -54.25
CA TYR A 452 -38.85 25.48 -54.84
C TYR A 452 -37.53 25.53 -54.04
N ILE A 453 -37.45 24.93 -52.82
CA ILE A 453 -36.25 24.90 -52.01
C ILE A 453 -35.57 23.55 -52.17
N GLU A 454 -34.30 23.57 -52.60
CA GLU A 454 -33.41 22.42 -52.71
C GLU A 454 -32.39 22.48 -51.57
N LEU A 455 -32.32 21.40 -50.79
CA LEU A 455 -31.40 21.30 -49.64
C LEU A 455 -30.32 20.27 -49.94
N ASN A 456 -29.07 20.69 -49.84
CA ASN A 456 -27.91 19.82 -49.92
C ASN A 456 -27.01 20.07 -48.71
N LEU A 457 -27.27 19.37 -47.59
CA LEU A 457 -26.70 19.68 -46.29
C LEU A 457 -25.78 18.53 -45.80
N ALA A 458 -24.52 18.82 -45.66
CA ALA A 458 -23.55 17.89 -45.04
C ALA A 458 -23.77 17.78 -43.53
N PRO A 459 -23.62 16.59 -42.92
CA PRO A 459 -23.70 16.42 -41.47
C PRO A 459 -22.49 17.06 -40.77
N ILE A 460 -22.73 18.10 -39.98
CA ILE A 460 -21.71 18.85 -39.26
C ILE A 460 -22.16 19.00 -37.81
N LEU A 461 -21.31 18.64 -36.87
CA LEU A 461 -21.56 18.81 -35.44
C LEU A 461 -21.00 20.16 -34.97
N VAL A 462 -21.86 20.98 -34.37
CA VAL A 462 -21.49 22.30 -33.83
C VAL A 462 -22.05 22.50 -32.41
N ALA A 463 -21.47 23.42 -31.66
CA ALA A 463 -22.04 23.84 -30.39
C ALA A 463 -23.40 24.51 -30.55
N THR A 464 -24.28 24.40 -29.55
CA THR A 464 -25.67 24.90 -29.61
C THR A 464 -25.77 26.39 -29.94
N ASP A 465 -24.90 27.22 -29.36
CA ASP A 465 -24.86 28.67 -29.60
C ASP A 465 -24.46 29.02 -31.04
N ARG A 466 -23.56 28.22 -31.64
CA ARG A 466 -23.20 28.35 -33.07
C ARG A 466 -24.34 27.94 -33.98
N ALA A 467 -25.02 26.85 -33.64
CA ALA A 467 -26.21 26.41 -34.39
C ALA A 467 -27.29 27.51 -34.41
N VAL A 468 -27.55 28.17 -33.27
CA VAL A 468 -28.45 29.35 -33.18
C VAL A 468 -28.07 30.43 -34.18
N ASN A 469 -26.81 30.84 -34.18
CA ASN A 469 -26.31 31.91 -35.03
C ASN A 469 -26.39 31.54 -36.52
N ILE A 470 -26.08 30.28 -36.89
CA ILE A 470 -26.17 29.78 -38.27
C ILE A 470 -27.62 29.68 -38.71
N GLY A 471 -28.54 29.25 -37.84
CA GLY A 471 -29.97 29.24 -38.11
C GLY A 471 -30.54 30.63 -38.34
N LEU A 472 -30.11 31.63 -37.59
CA LEU A 472 -30.48 33.03 -37.79
C LEU A 472 -29.95 33.59 -39.13
N ILE A 473 -28.70 33.28 -39.49
CA ILE A 473 -28.12 33.62 -40.80
C ILE A 473 -28.97 33.03 -41.92
N LEU A 474 -29.23 31.72 -41.88
CA LEU A 474 -30.03 31.03 -42.90
C LEU A 474 -31.41 31.68 -43.02
N THR A 475 -32.05 31.94 -41.89
CA THR A 475 -33.36 32.59 -41.86
C THR A 475 -33.37 33.97 -42.58
N GLU A 476 -32.37 34.81 -42.28
CA GLU A 476 -32.25 36.13 -42.93
C GLU A 476 -31.96 36.02 -44.42
N LEU A 477 -31.14 35.05 -44.87
CA LEU A 477 -30.84 34.82 -46.27
C LEU A 477 -32.10 34.35 -47.04
N ILE A 478 -32.92 33.47 -46.46
CA ILE A 478 -34.19 33.04 -47.05
C ILE A 478 -35.19 34.20 -47.13
N ILE A 479 -35.31 35.02 -46.08
CA ILE A 479 -36.15 36.20 -46.07
C ILE A 479 -35.70 37.22 -47.15
N ASN A 480 -34.41 37.43 -47.30
CA ASN A 480 -33.82 38.31 -48.28
C ASN A 480 -34.12 37.80 -49.75
N ALA A 481 -33.91 36.51 -49.98
CA ALA A 481 -34.24 35.90 -51.27
C ALA A 481 -35.72 36.06 -51.61
N ASN A 482 -36.62 35.77 -50.66
CA ASN A 482 -38.05 35.97 -50.87
C ASN A 482 -38.41 37.45 -51.22
N LYS A 483 -37.82 38.40 -50.50
CA LYS A 483 -38.14 39.81 -50.64
C LYS A 483 -37.52 40.44 -51.89
N TYR A 484 -36.24 40.24 -52.12
CA TYR A 484 -35.48 40.96 -53.13
C TYR A 484 -35.34 40.21 -54.43
N ALA A 485 -35.20 38.88 -54.45
CA ALA A 485 -35.08 38.10 -55.66
C ALA A 485 -36.43 37.81 -56.32
N TYR A 486 -37.46 37.59 -55.48
CA TYR A 486 -38.77 37.11 -55.96
C TYR A 486 -39.98 38.04 -55.69
N GLY A 487 -39.72 39.17 -54.98
CA GLY A 487 -40.81 40.15 -54.73
C GLY A 487 -41.99 39.57 -53.92
N GLY A 488 -41.76 38.56 -53.09
CA GLY A 488 -42.77 37.87 -52.28
C GLY A 488 -43.41 36.64 -52.95
N ASN A 489 -43.06 36.31 -54.17
CA ASN A 489 -43.55 35.11 -54.87
C ASN A 489 -42.62 33.92 -54.69
N PRO A 490 -43.12 32.66 -54.81
CA PRO A 490 -42.24 31.48 -54.76
C PRO A 490 -41.27 31.45 -55.95
N GLY A 491 -39.99 31.04 -55.65
CA GLY A 491 -38.96 30.85 -56.67
C GLY A 491 -37.85 29.94 -56.26
N PRO A 492 -37.04 29.39 -57.18
CA PRO A 492 -36.03 28.41 -56.95
C PRO A 492 -34.94 28.95 -55.99
N LEU A 493 -34.71 28.23 -54.85
CA LEU A 493 -33.72 28.56 -53.87
C LEU A 493 -32.93 27.29 -53.52
N ALA A 494 -31.61 27.31 -53.73
CA ALA A 494 -30.72 26.22 -53.34
C ALA A 494 -29.93 26.61 -52.07
N ILE A 495 -29.90 25.69 -51.10
CA ILE A 495 -29.22 25.86 -49.84
C ILE A 495 -28.22 24.72 -49.67
N ASP A 496 -26.92 25.05 -49.67
CA ASP A 496 -25.87 24.07 -49.51
C ASP A 496 -25.13 24.33 -48.21
N LEU A 497 -24.84 23.24 -47.45
CA LEU A 497 -23.96 23.25 -46.28
C LEU A 497 -22.85 22.27 -46.51
N GLU A 498 -21.62 22.75 -46.46
CA GLU A 498 -20.42 21.94 -46.68
C GLU A 498 -19.43 22.11 -45.53
N GLN A 499 -18.69 21.06 -45.25
CA GLN A 499 -17.54 21.14 -44.33
C GLN A 499 -16.24 21.23 -45.11
N HIS A 500 -15.44 22.21 -44.82
CA HIS A 500 -14.14 22.39 -45.42
C HIS A 500 -13.09 22.44 -44.30
N ARG A 501 -12.42 21.29 -44.01
CA ARG A 501 -11.48 21.16 -42.87
C ARG A 501 -12.15 21.51 -41.53
N ALA A 502 -11.65 22.59 -40.88
CA ALA A 502 -12.17 23.09 -39.59
C ALA A 502 -13.27 24.17 -39.77
N SER A 503 -13.72 24.47 -40.99
CA SER A 503 -14.72 25.49 -41.27
C SER A 503 -15.95 24.89 -41.94
N LEU A 504 -17.10 25.47 -41.68
CA LEU A 504 -18.31 25.23 -42.40
C LEU A 504 -18.53 26.32 -43.47
N ARG A 505 -19.19 25.96 -44.54
CA ARG A 505 -19.59 26.87 -45.61
C ARG A 505 -21.09 26.69 -45.87
N LEU A 506 -21.86 27.71 -45.55
CA LEU A 506 -23.29 27.78 -45.84
C LEU A 506 -23.50 28.68 -47.08
N SER A 507 -24.09 28.17 -48.12
CA SER A 507 -24.48 28.99 -49.29
C SER A 507 -25.96 28.95 -49.55
N VAL A 508 -26.51 30.12 -49.89
CA VAL A 508 -27.90 30.29 -50.33
C VAL A 508 -27.89 30.96 -51.70
N SER A 509 -28.46 30.28 -52.67
CA SER A 509 -28.44 30.70 -54.10
C SER A 509 -29.84 30.87 -54.60
N ASP A 510 -30.21 32.05 -55.10
CA ASP A 510 -31.46 32.30 -55.80
C ASP A 510 -31.24 32.41 -57.32
N ARG A 511 -32.32 32.34 -58.07
CA ARG A 511 -32.39 32.56 -59.56
C ARG A 511 -33.28 33.74 -59.94
N GLY A 512 -33.36 34.75 -59.05
CA GLY A 512 -34.17 35.94 -59.24
C GLY A 512 -33.49 37.01 -60.07
N ASN A 513 -33.85 38.27 -59.81
CA ASN A 513 -33.45 39.43 -60.64
C ASN A 513 -31.97 39.86 -60.41
N GLY A 514 -31.21 39.16 -59.54
CA GLY A 514 -29.84 39.54 -59.21
C GLY A 514 -29.74 40.90 -58.49
N LYS A 515 -28.47 41.34 -58.22
CA LYS A 515 -28.25 42.62 -57.62
C LYS A 515 -28.34 43.74 -58.62
N ALA A 516 -29.46 44.57 -58.62
CA ALA A 516 -29.55 45.75 -59.44
C ALA A 516 -28.46 46.76 -59.15
N ALA A 517 -27.74 47.27 -60.16
CA ALA A 517 -26.58 48.17 -60.03
C ALA A 517 -26.89 49.52 -59.36
N GLU A 518 -28.12 49.83 -58.97
CA GLU A 518 -28.56 51.13 -58.45
C GLU A 518 -28.98 51.16 -56.98
N THR A 519 -28.84 50.10 -56.18
CA THR A 519 -29.12 50.16 -54.72
C THR A 519 -27.87 50.27 -53.86
N ALA A 520 -27.05 51.25 -54.17
CA ALA A 520 -25.93 51.65 -53.29
C ALA A 520 -26.37 52.63 -52.18
N ALA A 521 -27.60 52.57 -51.70
CA ALA A 521 -28.10 53.43 -50.65
C ALA A 521 -28.90 52.66 -49.61
N GLY A 522 -28.21 52.32 -48.53
CA GLY A 522 -28.84 51.89 -47.28
C GLY A 522 -28.69 50.38 -46.96
N TYR A 523 -27.67 50.03 -46.17
CA TYR A 523 -27.65 48.77 -45.44
C TYR A 523 -28.90 48.72 -44.57
N GLY A 524 -29.89 47.93 -44.98
CA GLY A 524 -31.07 47.69 -44.17
C GLY A 524 -30.72 47.00 -42.87
N PHE A 525 -31.57 47.09 -41.85
CA PHE A 525 -31.36 46.51 -40.54
C PHE A 525 -30.98 44.98 -40.61
N GLY A 526 -31.47 44.23 -41.57
CA GLY A 526 -31.15 42.82 -41.80
C GLY A 526 -29.69 42.59 -42.21
N SER A 527 -29.13 43.41 -43.08
CA SER A 527 -27.75 43.31 -43.52
C SER A 527 -26.78 43.63 -42.39
N GLN A 528 -27.11 44.60 -41.53
CA GLN A 528 -26.33 44.92 -40.34
C GLN A 528 -26.36 43.79 -39.31
N MET A 529 -27.51 43.20 -39.07
CA MET A 529 -27.66 42.03 -38.17
C MET A 529 -26.88 40.83 -38.71
N LEU A 530 -26.96 40.56 -40.00
CA LEU A 530 -26.28 39.45 -40.66
C LEU A 530 -24.75 39.61 -40.49
N ALA A 531 -24.23 40.81 -40.78
CA ALA A 531 -22.81 41.11 -40.60
C ALA A 531 -22.35 40.92 -39.15
N ALA A 532 -23.12 41.37 -38.16
CA ALA A 532 -22.80 41.22 -36.73
C ALA A 532 -22.83 39.74 -36.27
N ILE A 533 -23.76 38.93 -36.79
CA ILE A 533 -23.81 37.50 -36.45
C ILE A 533 -22.63 36.75 -37.07
N VAL A 534 -22.29 37.07 -38.33
CA VAL A 534 -21.14 36.45 -39.03
C VAL A 534 -19.81 36.81 -38.32
N GLU A 535 -19.64 38.08 -37.93
CA GLU A 535 -18.49 38.53 -37.14
C GLU A 535 -18.39 37.79 -35.80
N ARG A 536 -19.52 37.63 -35.11
CA ARG A 536 -19.58 36.87 -33.83
C ARG A 536 -19.21 35.39 -34.00
N LEU A 537 -19.47 34.80 -35.18
CA LEU A 537 -19.05 33.44 -35.50
C LEU A 537 -17.57 33.36 -35.91
N GLY A 538 -16.82 34.47 -35.97
CA GLY A 538 -15.48 34.52 -36.54
C GLY A 538 -15.45 34.19 -38.03
N GLY A 539 -16.56 34.45 -38.74
CA GLY A 539 -16.76 34.07 -40.12
C GLY A 539 -16.62 35.22 -41.11
N HIS A 540 -16.87 34.90 -42.35
CA HIS A 540 -16.88 35.86 -43.47
C HIS A 540 -18.11 35.60 -44.35
N ILE A 541 -18.63 36.67 -45.00
CA ILE A 541 -19.76 36.61 -45.92
C ILE A 541 -19.35 37.20 -47.27
N ASP A 542 -19.59 36.44 -48.33
CA ASP A 542 -19.32 36.80 -49.71
C ASP A 542 -20.62 36.75 -50.53
N GLU A 543 -20.76 37.66 -51.48
CA GLU A 543 -21.87 37.70 -52.45
C GLU A 543 -21.33 37.50 -53.86
N GLU A 544 -21.83 36.47 -54.55
CA GLU A 544 -21.43 36.09 -55.91
C GLU A 544 -22.62 36.21 -56.87
N ASP A 545 -22.40 36.63 -58.15
CA ASP A 545 -23.43 36.64 -59.19
C ASP A 545 -23.78 35.19 -59.64
N ASN A 546 -25.05 34.81 -59.63
CA ASN A 546 -25.50 33.44 -59.90
C ASN A 546 -26.05 33.25 -61.31
N HIS A 547 -26.11 34.29 -62.20
CA HIS A 547 -26.51 34.31 -63.61
C HIS A 547 -27.68 33.39 -63.98
N PRO A 548 -28.99 33.70 -63.78
CA PRO A 548 -29.50 34.88 -63.07
C PRO A 548 -29.57 34.60 -61.55
N GLY A 549 -29.54 35.66 -60.73
CA GLY A 549 -29.70 35.59 -59.26
C GLY A 549 -28.49 36.00 -58.45
N LEU A 550 -28.57 35.76 -57.17
CA LEU A 550 -27.49 36.02 -56.20
C LEU A 550 -27.15 34.74 -55.46
N ARG A 551 -25.88 34.53 -55.26
CA ARG A 551 -25.35 33.50 -54.33
C ARG A 551 -24.67 34.18 -53.16
N THR A 552 -25.18 33.96 -51.97
CA THR A 552 -24.55 34.43 -50.72
C THR A 552 -23.87 33.26 -50.02
N VAL A 553 -22.60 33.41 -49.71
CA VAL A 553 -21.77 32.39 -49.07
C VAL A 553 -21.30 32.89 -47.72
N VAL A 554 -21.55 32.11 -46.67
CA VAL A 554 -21.05 32.36 -45.32
C VAL A 554 -20.09 31.25 -44.95
N THR A 555 -18.88 31.62 -44.58
CA THR A 555 -17.84 30.71 -44.10
C THR A 555 -17.53 31.03 -42.64
N ALA A 556 -17.53 30.01 -41.75
CA ALA A 556 -17.22 30.20 -40.34
C ALA A 556 -16.49 28.97 -39.79
N PRO A 557 -15.64 29.10 -38.73
CA PRO A 557 -15.05 27.96 -38.03
C PRO A 557 -16.14 27.05 -37.42
N ILE A 558 -15.90 25.76 -37.32
CA ILE A 558 -16.82 24.80 -36.68
C ILE A 558 -16.74 24.88 -35.14
N GLN A 559 -15.56 25.21 -34.61
CA GLN A 559 -15.28 25.38 -33.17
C GLN A 559 -14.69 26.77 -32.94
N ASP A 560 -14.88 27.32 -31.77
CA ASP A 560 -14.15 28.53 -31.36
C ASP A 560 -12.67 28.16 -31.09
N ASP A 561 -11.73 29.04 -31.50
CA ASP A 561 -10.29 28.87 -31.23
C ASP A 561 -9.97 28.91 -29.73
#